data_2599cb70925e4d8443fa50ac86bd1308
#
_entry.id   2599cb70925e4d8443fa50ac86bd1308
#
_cell.length_a   1.000
_cell.length_b   1.000
_cell.length_c   1.000
_cell.angle_alpha   90.00
_cell.angle_beta   90.00
_cell.angle_gamma   90.00
#
_symmetry.space_group_name_H-M   'P 1'
#
loop_
_entity.id
_entity.type
_entity.pdbx_description
1 polymer ?
#
loop_
_entity_poly.entity_id
_entity_poly.type
_entity_poly.pdbx_seq_one_letter_code
_entity_poly.pdbx_strand_id
1 'polypeptide(L)'
;EMDEPESMGSIGLAGREKLDNLIFVVNCNLQRLDGPVRGNGKIIQELEGEFRGAGWNVIKLIWGSYWDPLLMRDTKGLLKQRMEEAVDGEYQAFKAKDGAFVRKHFFGKYPELAAMVTNMTDADVWRLNRGGHDPHKVYAAYAAATAHRGQPTVILAKTVKGYGMGESGEGQNITHQQKKMNED
;
A
#
# COMPACT_ATOMS: atom_id res chain seq x y z
N GLU A 1 -1.83 -11.44 10.54
CA GLU A 1 -3.01 -11.35 11.46
C GLU A 1 -4.33 -11.33 10.69
N MET A 2 -4.35 -10.78 9.46
CA MET A 2 -5.56 -10.81 8.61
C MET A 2 -5.82 -12.17 7.96
N ASP A 3 -4.88 -13.07 7.99
CA ASP A 3 -4.97 -14.45 7.50
C ASP A 3 -5.33 -15.47 8.60
N GLU A 4 -5.58 -14.99 9.82
CA GLU A 4 -6.04 -15.84 10.90
C GLU A 4 -7.55 -16.17 10.76
N PRO A 5 -7.98 -17.41 11.06
CA PRO A 5 -9.38 -17.83 10.92
C PRO A 5 -10.37 -16.95 11.70
N GLU A 6 -9.97 -16.46 12.86
CA GLU A 6 -10.78 -15.59 13.72
C GLU A 6 -11.02 -14.22 13.06
N SER A 7 -10.01 -13.67 12.41
CA SER A 7 -10.13 -12.41 11.67
C SER A 7 -11.06 -12.58 10.48
N MET A 8 -10.89 -13.65 9.72
CA MET A 8 -11.73 -13.97 8.56
C MET A 8 -13.19 -14.20 8.97
N GLY A 9 -13.44 -14.92 10.08
CA GLY A 9 -14.79 -15.15 10.61
C GLY A 9 -15.49 -13.86 11.03
N SER A 10 -14.75 -12.93 11.68
CA SER A 10 -15.32 -11.65 12.13
C SER A 10 -15.66 -10.71 10.97
N ILE A 11 -14.94 -10.77 9.85
CA ILE A 11 -15.28 -10.00 8.63
C ILE A 11 -16.68 -10.37 8.12
N GLY A 12 -16.96 -11.68 7.99
CA GLY A 12 -18.26 -12.17 7.55
C GLY A 12 -19.39 -11.77 8.50
N LEU A 13 -19.16 -11.87 9.82
CA LEU A 13 -20.14 -11.49 10.84
C LEU A 13 -20.48 -9.99 10.75
N ALA A 14 -19.47 -9.12 10.74
CA ALA A 14 -19.68 -7.67 10.71
C ALA A 14 -20.44 -7.20 9.46
N GLY A 15 -20.14 -7.80 8.30
CA GLY A 15 -20.85 -7.50 7.06
C GLY A 15 -22.32 -7.91 7.11
N ARG A 16 -22.61 -9.14 7.61
CA ARG A 16 -23.97 -9.64 7.76
C ARG A 16 -24.81 -8.79 8.72
N GLU A 17 -24.23 -8.40 9.84
CA GLU A 17 -24.90 -7.55 10.85
C GLU A 17 -24.93 -6.06 10.45
N LYS A 18 -24.34 -5.69 9.31
CA LYS A 18 -24.30 -4.31 8.78
C LYS A 18 -23.82 -3.28 9.80
N LEU A 19 -22.70 -3.58 10.46
CA LEU A 19 -22.13 -2.74 11.52
C LEU A 19 -21.54 -1.45 10.92
N ASP A 20 -22.38 -0.48 10.57
CA ASP A 20 -21.98 0.74 9.86
C ASP A 20 -21.21 1.76 10.72
N ASN A 21 -21.11 1.52 12.02
CA ASN A 21 -20.24 2.23 12.94
C ASN A 21 -18.87 1.57 13.13
N LEU A 22 -18.58 0.48 12.43
CA LEU A 22 -17.30 -0.23 12.49
C LEU A 22 -16.41 0.18 11.32
N ILE A 23 -15.20 0.62 11.65
CA ILE A 23 -14.14 0.92 10.68
C ILE A 23 -12.92 0.09 11.03
N PHE A 24 -12.50 -0.79 10.10
CA PHE A 24 -11.20 -1.44 10.17
C PHE A 24 -10.17 -0.65 9.40
N VAL A 25 -8.96 -0.54 9.95
CA VAL A 25 -7.79 -0.01 9.24
C VAL A 25 -6.75 -1.10 9.19
N VAL A 26 -6.56 -1.68 8.02
CA VAL A 26 -5.55 -2.72 7.80
C VAL A 26 -4.25 -2.09 7.36
N ASN A 27 -3.21 -2.24 8.19
CA ASN A 27 -1.87 -1.75 7.90
C ASN A 27 -1.16 -2.70 6.90
N CYS A 28 -1.29 -2.40 5.62
CA CYS A 28 -0.77 -3.23 4.52
C CYS A 28 0.69 -2.89 4.23
N ASN A 29 1.61 -3.25 5.11
CA ASN A 29 3.05 -3.09 4.88
C ASN A 29 3.67 -4.22 4.04
N LEU A 30 2.88 -5.22 3.66
CA LEU A 30 3.24 -6.37 2.81
C LEU A 30 4.27 -7.32 3.42
N GLN A 31 4.56 -7.21 4.72
CA GLN A 31 5.59 -8.00 5.39
C GLN A 31 5.04 -8.75 6.60
N ARG A 32 5.55 -9.96 6.80
CA ARG A 32 5.51 -10.74 8.04
C ARG A 32 6.81 -10.55 8.84
N LEU A 33 7.03 -11.46 9.79
CA LEU A 33 8.24 -11.47 10.62
C LEU A 33 9.52 -11.70 9.80
N ASP A 34 9.45 -12.57 8.82
CA ASP A 34 10.56 -13.20 8.11
C ASP A 34 10.56 -12.95 6.59
N GLY A 35 9.57 -12.20 6.08
CA GLY A 35 9.49 -11.94 4.65
C GLY A 35 8.17 -11.34 4.19
N PRO A 36 7.90 -11.36 2.89
CA PRO A 36 6.64 -10.90 2.32
C PRO A 36 5.48 -11.82 2.72
N VAL A 37 4.30 -11.22 2.94
CA VAL A 37 3.05 -11.97 3.19
C VAL A 37 2.73 -12.85 1.98
N ARG A 38 2.85 -12.26 0.78
CA ARG A 38 2.68 -12.95 -0.51
C ARG A 38 3.81 -12.53 -1.45
N GLY A 39 4.86 -13.34 -1.61
CA GLY A 39 5.97 -13.01 -2.50
C GLY A 39 5.52 -12.83 -3.95
N ASN A 40 4.72 -13.75 -4.46
CA ASN A 40 4.21 -13.80 -5.82
C ASN A 40 2.71 -13.42 -5.91
N GLY A 41 2.09 -13.02 -4.81
CA GLY A 41 0.68 -12.63 -4.73
C GLY A 41 0.50 -11.13 -4.60
N LYS A 42 -0.75 -10.74 -4.33
CA LYS A 42 -1.20 -9.36 -4.20
C LYS A 42 -2.18 -9.29 -3.04
N ILE A 43 -1.66 -9.27 -1.83
CA ILE A 43 -2.48 -9.39 -0.61
C ILE A 43 -3.55 -8.29 -0.49
N ILE A 44 -3.28 -7.07 -0.95
CA ILE A 44 -4.27 -5.99 -0.88
C ILE A 44 -5.47 -6.29 -1.78
N GLN A 45 -5.25 -6.83 -2.97
CA GLN A 45 -6.33 -7.22 -3.88
C GLN A 45 -7.09 -8.45 -3.37
N GLU A 46 -6.39 -9.40 -2.73
CA GLU A 46 -7.02 -10.55 -2.07
C GLU A 46 -7.95 -10.07 -0.96
N LEU A 47 -7.45 -9.23 -0.03
CA LEU A 47 -8.25 -8.64 1.04
C LEU A 47 -9.41 -7.79 0.51
N GLU A 48 -9.20 -6.99 -0.54
CA GLU A 48 -10.30 -6.24 -1.18
C GLU A 48 -11.42 -7.17 -1.62
N GLY A 49 -11.08 -8.30 -2.26
CA GLY A 49 -12.06 -9.30 -2.69
C GLY A 49 -12.83 -9.90 -1.53
N GLU A 50 -12.14 -10.26 -0.44
CA GLU A 50 -12.73 -10.84 0.76
C GLU A 50 -13.68 -9.87 1.46
N PHE A 51 -13.26 -8.64 1.72
CA PHE A 51 -14.09 -7.63 2.35
C PHE A 51 -15.31 -7.26 1.50
N ARG A 52 -15.13 -7.07 0.18
CA ARG A 52 -16.25 -6.79 -0.73
C ARG A 52 -17.23 -7.96 -0.78
N GLY A 53 -16.73 -9.19 -0.85
CA GLY A 53 -17.54 -10.40 -0.83
C GLY A 53 -18.35 -10.56 0.47
N ALA A 54 -17.81 -10.07 1.58
CA ALA A 54 -18.50 -10.04 2.87
C ALA A 54 -19.45 -8.85 3.07
N GLY A 55 -19.63 -7.98 2.08
CA GLY A 55 -20.56 -6.85 2.13
C GLY A 55 -20.00 -5.59 2.80
N TRP A 56 -18.68 -5.41 2.83
CA TRP A 56 -18.04 -4.20 3.35
C TRP A 56 -17.86 -3.10 2.28
N ASN A 57 -17.92 -1.86 2.71
CA ASN A 57 -17.36 -0.74 1.97
C ASN A 57 -15.82 -0.79 2.06
N VAL A 58 -15.13 -0.75 0.92
CA VAL A 58 -13.66 -0.86 0.85
C VAL A 58 -13.05 0.41 0.31
N ILE A 59 -12.18 1.03 1.09
CA ILE A 59 -11.36 2.18 0.69
C ILE A 59 -9.91 1.71 0.57
N LYS A 60 -9.33 1.82 -0.62
CA LYS A 60 -7.91 1.52 -0.86
C LYS A 60 -7.08 2.78 -0.79
N LEU A 61 -6.22 2.87 0.21
CA LEU A 61 -5.30 3.97 0.44
C LEU A 61 -3.88 3.55 0.02
N ILE A 62 -3.61 3.56 -1.28
CA ILE A 62 -2.44 2.91 -1.88
C ILE A 62 -1.31 3.90 -2.16
N TRP A 63 -1.61 4.99 -2.88
CA TRP A 63 -0.62 5.93 -3.39
C TRP A 63 -0.78 7.30 -2.76
N GLY A 64 0.35 7.90 -2.39
CA GLY A 64 0.41 9.27 -1.88
C GLY A 64 0.21 10.31 -2.99
N SER A 65 0.01 11.57 -2.58
CA SER A 65 -0.34 12.68 -3.47
C SER A 65 0.70 12.97 -4.55
N TYR A 66 1.97 12.64 -4.32
CA TYR A 66 3.02 12.81 -5.34
C TYR A 66 2.83 11.92 -6.57
N TRP A 67 2.03 10.86 -6.48
CA TRP A 67 1.65 10.03 -7.61
C TRP A 67 0.55 10.67 -8.48
N ASP A 68 -0.25 11.58 -7.92
CA ASP A 68 -1.42 12.13 -8.61
C ASP A 68 -1.07 12.77 -9.97
N PRO A 69 0.01 13.59 -10.10
CA PRO A 69 0.38 14.17 -11.38
C PRO A 69 0.80 13.11 -12.43
N LEU A 70 1.38 12.00 -12.00
CA LEU A 70 1.74 10.90 -12.89
C LEU A 70 0.50 10.14 -13.34
N LEU A 71 -0.39 9.83 -12.40
CA LEU A 71 -1.66 9.15 -12.68
C LEU A 71 -2.57 9.99 -13.60
N MET A 72 -2.61 11.32 -13.43
CA MET A 72 -3.35 12.22 -14.32
C MET A 72 -2.83 12.22 -15.76
N ARG A 73 -1.53 11.99 -15.97
CA ARG A 73 -0.91 11.88 -17.28
C ARG A 73 -1.03 10.49 -17.92
N ASP A 74 -1.46 9.50 -17.16
CA ASP A 74 -1.60 8.10 -17.61
C ASP A 74 -2.88 7.89 -18.42
N THR A 75 -3.04 8.63 -19.51
CA THR A 75 -4.25 8.60 -20.34
C THR A 75 -4.52 7.24 -21.02
N LYS A 76 -3.48 6.39 -21.13
CA LYS A 76 -3.57 5.05 -21.71
C LYS A 76 -3.67 3.94 -20.64
N GLY A 77 -3.58 4.28 -19.37
CA GLY A 77 -3.64 3.32 -18.27
C GLY A 77 -2.39 2.43 -18.12
N LEU A 78 -1.27 2.75 -18.77
CA LEU A 78 -0.06 1.93 -18.75
C LEU A 78 0.62 1.97 -17.37
N LEU A 79 0.62 3.14 -16.72
CA LEU A 79 1.13 3.26 -15.35
C LEU A 79 0.28 2.43 -14.37
N LYS A 80 -1.03 2.53 -14.50
CA LYS A 80 -1.96 1.71 -13.71
C LYS A 80 -1.73 0.22 -13.97
N GLN A 81 -1.59 -0.19 -15.24
CA GLN A 81 -1.26 -1.57 -15.60
C GLN A 81 0.04 -2.02 -14.93
N ARG A 82 1.11 -1.21 -14.99
CA ARG A 82 2.40 -1.54 -14.34
C ARG A 82 2.26 -1.69 -12.83
N MET A 83 1.46 -0.83 -12.19
CA MET A 83 1.15 -0.94 -10.76
C MET A 83 0.41 -2.24 -10.42
N GLU A 84 -0.50 -2.67 -11.31
CA GLU A 84 -1.27 -3.90 -11.12
C GLU A 84 -0.46 -5.16 -11.45
N GLU A 85 0.52 -5.09 -12.35
CA GLU A 85 1.42 -6.21 -12.66
C GLU A 85 2.39 -6.52 -11.53
N ALA A 86 2.86 -5.49 -10.81
CA ALA A 86 3.84 -5.66 -9.75
C ALA A 86 3.26 -6.47 -8.59
N VAL A 87 3.97 -7.52 -8.21
CA VAL A 87 3.63 -8.37 -7.07
C VAL A 87 4.22 -7.81 -5.77
N ASP A 88 3.76 -8.32 -4.63
CA ASP A 88 4.15 -7.80 -3.31
C ASP A 88 5.67 -7.86 -3.07
N GLY A 89 6.34 -8.91 -3.54
CA GLY A 89 7.79 -9.03 -3.45
C GLY A 89 8.55 -7.97 -4.26
N GLU A 90 8.05 -7.58 -5.45
CA GLU A 90 8.61 -6.46 -6.21
C GLU A 90 8.45 -5.14 -5.46
N TYR A 91 7.26 -4.87 -4.88
CA TYR A 91 7.02 -3.65 -4.11
C TYR A 91 7.92 -3.52 -2.89
N GLN A 92 8.25 -4.63 -2.24
CA GLN A 92 9.22 -4.64 -1.15
C GLN A 92 10.63 -4.34 -1.65
N ALA A 93 11.05 -4.96 -2.75
CA ALA A 93 12.35 -4.68 -3.37
C ALA A 93 12.50 -3.22 -3.76
N PHE A 94 11.43 -2.59 -4.30
CA PHE A 94 11.42 -1.16 -4.64
C PHE A 94 11.62 -0.27 -3.43
N LYS A 95 11.19 -0.68 -2.26
CA LYS A 95 11.32 0.12 -1.04
C LYS A 95 12.57 -0.18 -0.22
N ALA A 96 13.16 -1.36 -0.40
CA ALA A 96 14.42 -1.75 0.23
C ALA A 96 15.67 -1.26 -0.53
N LYS A 97 15.51 -0.53 -1.64
CA LYS A 97 16.58 0.00 -2.49
C LYS A 97 16.49 1.53 -2.52
N ASP A 98 16.67 2.13 -3.68
CA ASP A 98 16.70 3.59 -3.89
C ASP A 98 15.87 4.04 -5.09
N GLY A 99 15.84 5.34 -5.36
CA GLY A 99 15.11 5.91 -6.48
C GLY A 99 15.64 5.50 -7.84
N ALA A 100 16.96 5.27 -7.97
CA ALA A 100 17.57 4.79 -9.21
C ALA A 100 17.10 3.36 -9.53
N PHE A 101 17.01 2.52 -8.51
CA PHE A 101 16.47 1.17 -8.65
C PHE A 101 14.99 1.19 -9.08
N VAL A 102 14.17 2.03 -8.45
CA VAL A 102 12.76 2.20 -8.81
C VAL A 102 12.62 2.71 -10.25
N ARG A 103 13.40 3.73 -10.63
CA ARG A 103 13.43 4.22 -12.01
C ARG A 103 13.71 3.10 -12.99
N LYS A 104 14.76 2.32 -12.75
CA LYS A 104 15.20 1.26 -13.66
C LYS A 104 14.21 0.09 -13.73
N HIS A 105 13.72 -0.39 -12.59
CA HIS A 105 12.99 -1.65 -12.52
C HIS A 105 11.47 -1.49 -12.48
N PHE A 106 10.94 -0.37 -12.03
CA PHE A 106 9.51 -0.08 -12.09
C PHE A 106 9.15 0.65 -13.37
N PHE A 107 9.68 1.88 -13.55
CA PHE A 107 9.36 2.70 -14.72
C PHE A 107 10.05 2.20 -15.98
N GLY A 108 11.28 1.72 -15.89
CA GLY A 108 12.07 1.23 -17.03
C GLY A 108 11.55 -0.06 -17.66
N LYS A 109 10.53 -0.70 -17.08
CA LYS A 109 9.88 -1.86 -17.70
C LYS A 109 9.21 -1.50 -19.03
N TYR A 110 8.73 -0.27 -19.17
CA TYR A 110 8.09 0.26 -20.38
C TYR A 110 8.73 1.59 -20.77
N PRO A 111 9.12 1.77 -22.06
CA PRO A 111 9.75 3.01 -22.53
C PRO A 111 8.91 4.25 -22.25
N GLU A 112 7.59 4.15 -22.37
CA GLU A 112 6.65 5.26 -22.13
C GLU A 112 6.65 5.67 -20.65
N LEU A 113 6.76 4.73 -19.74
CA LEU A 113 6.85 5.02 -18.29
C LEU A 113 8.22 5.60 -17.93
N ALA A 114 9.29 5.11 -18.56
CA ALA A 114 10.63 5.69 -18.41
C ALA A 114 10.63 7.16 -18.88
N ALA A 115 10.00 7.44 -20.02
CA ALA A 115 9.83 8.81 -20.53
C ALA A 115 9.02 9.71 -19.58
N MET A 116 8.01 9.15 -18.89
CA MET A 116 7.16 9.89 -17.95
C MET A 116 7.94 10.50 -16.79
N VAL A 117 9.06 9.89 -16.38
CA VAL A 117 9.90 10.31 -15.25
C VAL A 117 11.28 10.86 -15.66
N THR A 118 11.48 11.14 -16.94
CA THR A 118 12.78 11.61 -17.46
C THR A 118 13.26 12.89 -16.76
N ASN A 119 12.37 13.82 -16.46
CA ASN A 119 12.68 15.09 -15.82
C ASN A 119 12.65 15.05 -14.29
N MET A 120 12.44 13.89 -13.70
CA MET A 120 12.50 13.68 -12.25
C MET A 120 13.90 13.22 -11.86
N THR A 121 14.42 13.70 -10.74
CA THR A 121 15.63 13.15 -10.11
C THR A 121 15.32 11.78 -9.46
N ASP A 122 16.35 11.02 -9.11
CA ASP A 122 16.14 9.77 -8.35
C ASP A 122 15.56 10.06 -6.96
N ALA A 123 15.90 11.20 -6.36
CA ALA A 123 15.28 11.66 -5.12
C ALA A 123 13.77 11.94 -5.30
N ASP A 124 13.36 12.51 -6.44
CA ASP A 124 11.93 12.73 -6.72
C ASP A 124 11.19 11.41 -6.93
N VAL A 125 11.80 10.46 -7.63
CA VAL A 125 11.23 9.10 -7.78
C VAL A 125 11.11 8.41 -6.41
N TRP A 126 12.09 8.60 -5.53
CA TRP A 126 12.05 8.05 -4.17
C TRP A 126 10.94 8.65 -3.30
N ARG A 127 10.60 9.93 -3.52
CA ARG A 127 9.48 10.61 -2.83
C ARG A 127 8.09 10.10 -3.20
N LEU A 128 7.96 9.32 -4.26
CA LEU A 128 6.69 8.70 -4.66
C LEU A 128 6.24 7.69 -3.58
N ASN A 129 5.61 8.20 -2.53
CA ASN A 129 5.33 7.48 -1.30
C ASN A 129 4.02 6.69 -1.34
N ARG A 130 3.81 5.85 -0.32
CA ARG A 130 2.58 5.06 -0.11
C ARG A 130 1.50 5.95 0.51
N GLY A 131 0.23 5.67 0.18
CA GLY A 131 -0.92 6.46 0.64
C GLY A 131 -1.10 6.46 2.16
N GLY A 132 -0.77 5.36 2.83
CA GLY A 132 -0.81 5.27 4.29
C GLY A 132 0.17 6.19 5.03
N HIS A 133 1.12 6.80 4.31
CA HIS A 133 2.05 7.81 4.84
C HIS A 133 1.78 9.22 4.32
N ASP A 134 0.65 9.43 3.66
CA ASP A 134 0.21 10.74 3.17
C ASP A 134 -0.92 11.29 4.04
N PRO A 135 -0.69 12.33 4.86
CA PRO A 135 -1.70 12.84 5.78
C PRO A 135 -3.00 13.29 5.11
N HIS A 136 -2.92 13.88 3.91
CA HIS A 136 -4.10 14.32 3.17
C HIS A 136 -4.95 13.14 2.69
N LYS A 137 -4.30 12.13 2.15
CA LYS A 137 -4.97 10.90 1.69
C LYS A 137 -5.54 10.10 2.87
N VAL A 138 -4.81 10.03 3.99
CA VAL A 138 -5.28 9.41 5.25
C VAL A 138 -6.52 10.12 5.74
N TYR A 139 -6.48 11.46 5.88
CA TYR A 139 -7.64 12.24 6.30
C TYR A 139 -8.86 12.00 5.39
N ALA A 140 -8.67 12.06 4.08
CA ALA A 140 -9.74 11.83 3.11
C ALA A 140 -10.37 10.44 3.25
N ALA A 141 -9.54 9.40 3.47
CA ALA A 141 -10.00 8.03 3.68
C ALA A 141 -10.85 7.91 4.96
N TYR A 142 -10.40 8.48 6.07
CA TYR A 142 -11.16 8.48 7.32
C TYR A 142 -12.44 9.30 7.20
N ALA A 143 -12.41 10.47 6.57
CA ALA A 143 -13.61 11.29 6.35
C ALA A 143 -14.66 10.53 5.53
N ALA A 144 -14.24 9.83 4.47
CA ALA A 144 -15.14 9.01 3.67
C ALA A 144 -15.70 7.82 4.47
N ALA A 145 -14.83 7.14 5.27
CA ALA A 145 -15.25 6.01 6.09
C ALA A 145 -16.27 6.40 7.16
N THR A 146 -16.06 7.54 7.85
CA THR A 146 -16.97 8.02 8.89
C THR A 146 -18.30 8.54 8.35
N ALA A 147 -18.33 9.00 7.10
CA ALA A 147 -19.55 9.43 6.43
C ALA A 147 -20.38 8.28 5.87
N HIS A 148 -19.77 7.13 5.64
CA HIS A 148 -20.45 5.95 5.06
C HIS A 148 -21.45 5.34 6.04
N ARG A 149 -22.62 4.86 5.52
CA ARG A 149 -23.66 4.24 6.31
C ARG A 149 -24.16 2.94 5.67
N GLY A 150 -24.75 2.09 6.48
CA GLY A 150 -25.39 0.85 6.05
C GLY A 150 -24.45 -0.35 5.85
N GLN A 151 -23.13 -0.14 5.96
CA GLN A 151 -22.12 -1.20 5.84
C GLN A 151 -20.92 -0.86 6.72
N PRO A 152 -20.23 -1.86 7.30
CA PRO A 152 -18.90 -1.62 7.87
C PRO A 152 -17.92 -1.16 6.79
N THR A 153 -16.91 -0.40 7.18
CA THR A 153 -15.88 0.12 6.25
C THR A 153 -14.51 -0.44 6.60
N VAL A 154 -13.75 -0.85 5.60
CA VAL A 154 -12.32 -1.14 5.74
C VAL A 154 -11.49 -0.15 4.94
N ILE A 155 -10.41 0.35 5.55
CA ILE A 155 -9.36 1.12 4.89
C ILE A 155 -8.14 0.21 4.75
N LEU A 156 -7.82 -0.18 3.51
CA LEU A 156 -6.61 -0.93 3.20
C LEU A 156 -5.47 0.07 2.96
N ALA A 157 -4.71 0.34 4.02
CA ALA A 157 -3.68 1.38 4.01
C ALA A 157 -2.32 0.80 3.64
N LYS A 158 -1.84 1.08 2.44
CA LYS A 158 -0.50 0.68 2.01
C LYS A 158 0.56 1.54 2.70
N THR A 159 1.44 0.89 3.42
CA THR A 159 2.49 1.50 4.23
C THR A 159 3.86 0.87 3.93
N VAL A 160 4.86 1.32 4.65
CA VAL A 160 6.22 0.75 4.65
C VAL A 160 6.55 0.35 6.08
N LYS A 161 6.97 -0.89 6.28
CA LYS A 161 7.44 -1.36 7.60
C LYS A 161 8.67 -0.56 8.02
N GLY A 162 8.67 -0.06 9.26
CA GLY A 162 9.77 0.77 9.77
C GLY A 162 9.87 2.14 9.12
N TYR A 163 8.76 2.69 8.59
CA TYR A 163 8.75 4.02 8.00
C TYR A 163 9.34 5.08 8.95
N GLY A 164 10.29 5.87 8.47
CA GLY A 164 11.00 6.88 9.26
C GLY A 164 12.21 6.37 10.04
N MET A 165 12.54 5.07 9.96
CA MET A 165 13.74 4.50 10.59
C MET A 165 15.01 4.65 9.72
N GLY A 166 14.91 5.26 8.56
CA GLY A 166 16.02 5.45 7.64
C GLY A 166 16.69 4.13 7.23
N GLU A 167 17.98 4.17 7.00
CA GLU A 167 18.77 3.01 6.57
C GLU A 167 18.78 1.87 7.59
N SER A 168 18.54 2.17 8.87
CA SER A 168 18.57 1.18 9.95
C SER A 168 17.43 0.17 9.88
N GLY A 169 16.34 0.47 9.18
CA GLY A 169 15.20 -0.46 9.19
C GLY A 169 14.07 -0.20 8.20
N GLU A 170 14.03 0.93 7.49
CA GLU A 170 12.91 1.22 6.61
C GLU A 170 12.81 0.21 5.45
N GLY A 171 11.66 -0.45 5.36
CA GLY A 171 11.40 -1.46 4.33
C GLY A 171 12.10 -2.80 4.53
N GLN A 172 12.78 -3.03 5.67
CA GLN A 172 13.58 -4.23 5.92
C GLN A 172 12.90 -5.20 6.88
N ASN A 173 13.14 -6.50 6.71
CA ASN A 173 12.58 -7.54 7.58
C ASN A 173 13.10 -7.45 9.03
N ILE A 174 14.37 -7.05 9.20
CA ILE A 174 15.03 -6.91 10.51
C ILE A 174 14.29 -5.93 11.43
N THR A 175 13.54 -5.00 10.87
CA THR A 175 12.78 -3.98 11.61
C THR A 175 11.87 -4.58 12.68
N HIS A 176 11.35 -5.79 12.44
CA HIS A 176 10.47 -6.45 13.42
C HIS A 176 11.17 -6.77 14.75
N GLN A 177 12.47 -7.02 14.71
CA GLN A 177 13.27 -7.36 15.88
C GLN A 177 14.23 -6.23 16.29
N GLN A 178 14.12 -5.06 15.66
CA GLN A 178 15.01 -3.93 15.94
C GLN A 178 14.81 -3.44 17.37
N LYS A 179 15.87 -3.53 18.19
CA LYS A 179 15.85 -3.14 19.61
C LYS A 179 16.52 -1.80 19.86
N LYS A 180 17.32 -1.31 18.92
CA LYS A 180 18.05 -0.05 19.04
C LYS A 180 17.98 0.71 17.72
N MET A 181 17.87 2.03 17.81
CA MET A 181 18.05 2.95 16.69
C MET A 181 19.52 3.30 16.55
N ASN A 182 19.98 3.63 15.35
CA ASN A 182 21.28 4.25 15.13
C ASN A 182 21.22 5.73 15.55
N GLU A 183 22.37 6.39 15.63
CA GLU A 183 22.45 7.81 15.95
C GLU A 183 22.08 8.73 14.76
N ASP A 184 21.92 8.15 13.56
CA ASP A 184 21.60 8.87 12.29
C ASP A 184 20.09 9.05 12.07
#